data_5fd5c7bcf4d2f624c788c9c1a246a947
#
_entry.id   5fd5c7bcf4d2f624c788c9c1a246a947
#
_cell.length_a   1.000
_cell.length_b   1.000
_cell.length_c   1.000
_cell.angle_alpha   90.00
_cell.angle_beta   90.00
_cell.angle_gamma   90.00
#
_symmetry.space_group_name_H-M   'P 1'
#
loop_
_entity.id
_entity.type
_entity.pdbx_description
1 polymer ?
#
loop_
_entity_poly.entity_id
_entity_poly.type
_entity_poly.pdbx_seq_one_letter_code
_entity_poly.pdbx_strand_id
1 'polypeptide(L)'
;MSNIDTLFFQPAVGNQYGIVSLGFLSLSGYLRKNGIDSRIVVLVDKDMEDTVEKKICQFRPKIVCISFHWYIHAYEIVKIADVVKKTDPNIKVVIGGHSSTYFDKQILDFTPSIDVIIKGDGEKPLLEYIISQNPQKVENISFKKNGEFVSKPVTYHQATLENLTGAHENMNEMIDEWDKYIKTKRVRTSAPIVSSTIVEEVETRPSEFYLYVGKGCGFNCCFCGSSKTGNSRIFNRGVSVYRPVEDVVKDAVLLKNNGVESLFIDFGPFSDESYFLKLFDKLSNLDLGVIYLPWNLPSNDIISKLSTSFSDFEIQISPDSGSDRLRKDLCHRGFHREFYSNDLLKKSIDKIAEVGSSRGSQLFLWFICGLPFESEEDYLETLKLSVSMKKNYPQLFNSAQDQLNCVPLRLTPGSPIDLWPDKFNMRKLRSSFKDYYEYCKDLISGKIEHPLGLERNDLSEAEVIKRSIHYKENILNA
;
A
#
# COMPACT_ATOMS: atom_id res chain seq x y z
N MET A 1 -32.76 6.85 9.78
CA MET A 1 -31.80 7.24 8.72
C MET A 1 -30.91 8.33 9.34
N SER A 2 -29.60 8.06 9.48
CA SER A 2 -28.66 9.05 10.05
C SER A 2 -28.05 9.84 8.89
N ASN A 3 -28.22 11.17 8.89
CA ASN A 3 -27.47 12.00 7.98
C ASN A 3 -26.03 12.09 8.50
N ILE A 4 -25.05 11.76 7.68
CA ILE A 4 -23.62 11.93 8.00
C ILE A 4 -23.04 13.08 7.18
N ASP A 5 -21.98 13.70 7.68
CA ASP A 5 -21.34 14.80 6.93
C ASP A 5 -20.48 14.28 5.79
N THR A 6 -19.75 13.20 6.01
CA THR A 6 -18.74 12.69 5.06
C THR A 6 -18.80 11.17 4.93
N LEU A 7 -18.92 10.68 3.69
CA LEU A 7 -18.85 9.26 3.36
C LEU A 7 -17.57 8.98 2.59
N PHE A 8 -16.78 8.01 3.06
CA PHE A 8 -15.57 7.56 2.41
C PHE A 8 -15.83 6.27 1.65
N PHE A 9 -15.50 6.22 0.37
CA PHE A 9 -15.49 5.00 -0.43
C PHE A 9 -14.08 4.51 -0.66
N GLN A 10 -13.76 3.31 -0.15
CA GLN A 10 -12.53 2.61 -0.42
C GLN A 10 -12.76 1.66 -1.59
N PRO A 11 -12.18 1.93 -2.79
CA PRO A 11 -12.21 0.97 -3.88
C PRO A 11 -11.50 -0.32 -3.49
N ALA A 12 -12.00 -1.44 -3.99
CA ALA A 12 -11.37 -2.74 -3.86
C ALA A 12 -10.95 -3.27 -5.24
N VAL A 13 -10.00 -4.18 -5.28
CA VAL A 13 -9.56 -4.84 -6.51
C VAL A 13 -10.26 -6.18 -6.65
N GLY A 14 -10.96 -6.39 -7.77
CA GLY A 14 -11.66 -7.63 -8.04
C GLY A 14 -12.86 -7.87 -7.10
N ASN A 15 -13.27 -9.12 -6.99
CA ASN A 15 -14.47 -9.52 -6.25
C ASN A 15 -14.26 -9.65 -4.72
N GLN A 16 -13.15 -9.15 -4.18
CA GLN A 16 -12.82 -9.25 -2.77
C GLN A 16 -12.78 -7.87 -2.11
N TYR A 17 -13.01 -7.82 -0.80
CA TYR A 17 -12.81 -6.61 -0.02
C TYR A 17 -11.33 -6.20 -0.05
N GLY A 18 -11.08 -4.96 -0.41
CA GLY A 18 -9.78 -4.34 -0.20
C GLY A 18 -9.52 -4.05 1.28
N ILE A 19 -8.29 -3.68 1.59
CA ILE A 19 -7.94 -3.22 2.94
C ILE A 19 -8.25 -1.73 3.05
N VAL A 20 -8.93 -1.35 4.12
CA VAL A 20 -9.16 0.08 4.45
C VAL A 20 -7.81 0.79 4.52
N SER A 21 -7.65 1.84 3.74
CA SER A 21 -6.41 2.60 3.75
C SER A 21 -6.19 3.28 5.12
N LEU A 22 -4.96 3.23 5.61
CA LEU A 22 -4.57 3.94 6.84
C LEU A 22 -4.81 5.45 6.73
N GLY A 23 -4.78 6.00 5.51
CA GLY A 23 -5.16 7.38 5.23
C GLY A 23 -6.62 7.66 5.58
N PHE A 24 -7.55 6.78 5.22
CA PHE A 24 -8.96 6.94 5.56
C PHE A 24 -9.23 6.80 7.05
N LEU A 25 -8.55 5.88 7.74
CA LEU A 25 -8.65 5.79 9.20
C LEU A 25 -8.17 7.09 9.86
N SER A 26 -7.03 7.61 9.42
CA SER A 26 -6.50 8.87 9.91
C SER A 26 -7.46 10.04 9.67
N LEU A 27 -7.96 10.18 8.45
CA LEU A 27 -8.90 11.23 8.05
C LEU A 27 -10.20 11.14 8.85
N SER A 28 -10.83 9.97 8.88
CA SER A 28 -12.07 9.75 9.62
C SER A 28 -11.90 10.01 11.11
N GLY A 29 -10.83 9.46 11.73
CA GLY A 29 -10.51 9.73 13.14
C GLY A 29 -10.30 11.22 13.44
N TYR A 30 -9.57 11.94 12.56
CA TYR A 30 -9.36 13.38 12.70
C TYR A 30 -10.66 14.19 12.56
N LEU A 31 -11.49 13.85 11.56
CA LEU A 31 -12.80 14.50 11.36
C LEU A 31 -13.72 14.30 12.58
N ARG A 32 -13.85 13.07 13.07
CA ARG A 32 -14.69 12.74 14.22
C ARG A 32 -14.24 13.45 15.50
N LYS A 33 -12.93 13.59 15.74
CA LYS A 33 -12.38 14.41 16.83
C LYS A 33 -12.76 15.90 16.73
N ASN A 34 -13.05 16.38 15.53
CA ASN A 34 -13.48 17.75 15.26
C ASN A 34 -15.01 17.88 15.06
N GLY A 35 -15.79 16.88 15.50
CA GLY A 35 -17.25 16.92 15.47
C GLY A 35 -17.89 16.69 14.11
N ILE A 36 -17.14 16.19 13.13
CA ILE A 36 -17.63 15.84 11.78
C ILE A 36 -17.94 14.34 11.75
N ASP A 37 -19.20 13.98 11.54
CA ASP A 37 -19.57 12.58 11.43
C ASP A 37 -19.12 12.00 10.08
N SER A 38 -18.49 10.82 10.13
CA SER A 38 -17.92 10.18 8.95
C SER A 38 -18.01 8.65 9.01
N ARG A 39 -18.17 8.03 7.85
CA ARG A 39 -18.24 6.57 7.70
C ARG A 39 -17.40 6.11 6.52
N ILE A 40 -16.70 4.98 6.65
CA ILE A 40 -15.92 4.34 5.59
C ILE A 40 -16.69 3.13 5.09
N VAL A 41 -16.91 3.06 3.79
CA VAL A 41 -17.50 1.91 3.07
C VAL A 41 -16.42 1.30 2.20
N VAL A 42 -16.17 0.01 2.37
CA VAL A 42 -15.29 -0.76 1.51
C VAL A 42 -16.12 -1.40 0.40
N LEU A 43 -15.77 -1.09 -0.84
CA LEU A 43 -16.49 -1.58 -2.02
C LEU A 43 -15.94 -2.92 -2.49
N VAL A 44 -16.75 -3.66 -3.21
CA VAL A 44 -16.39 -4.87 -3.96
C VAL A 44 -16.87 -4.65 -5.40
N ASP A 45 -16.03 -4.95 -6.40
CA ASP A 45 -16.28 -4.58 -7.80
C ASP A 45 -17.61 -5.04 -8.33
N LYS A 46 -18.01 -6.27 -8.02
CA LYS A 46 -19.20 -6.92 -8.60
C LYS A 46 -20.49 -6.13 -8.41
N ASP A 47 -20.62 -5.40 -7.28
CA ASP A 47 -21.82 -4.67 -6.90
C ASP A 47 -21.50 -3.20 -6.56
N MET A 48 -20.41 -2.67 -7.11
CA MET A 48 -19.86 -1.36 -6.74
C MET A 48 -20.87 -0.23 -6.96
N GLU A 49 -21.44 -0.13 -8.16
CA GLU A 49 -22.37 0.97 -8.52
C GLU A 49 -23.62 0.93 -7.64
N ASP A 50 -24.24 -0.23 -7.49
CA ASP A 50 -25.44 -0.42 -6.66
C ASP A 50 -25.15 -0.15 -5.18
N THR A 51 -23.98 -0.57 -4.71
CA THR A 51 -23.54 -0.32 -3.33
C THR A 51 -23.35 1.17 -3.07
N VAL A 52 -22.69 1.89 -3.99
CA VAL A 52 -22.49 3.34 -3.89
C VAL A 52 -23.83 4.07 -3.82
N GLU A 53 -24.75 3.80 -4.76
CA GLU A 53 -26.08 4.41 -4.78
C GLU A 53 -26.85 4.12 -3.48
N LYS A 54 -26.90 2.85 -3.05
CA LYS A 54 -27.57 2.43 -1.82
C LYS A 54 -27.02 3.14 -0.58
N LYS A 55 -25.68 3.25 -0.46
CA LYS A 55 -25.05 3.88 0.71
C LYS A 55 -25.23 5.40 0.71
N ILE A 56 -25.27 6.05 -0.46
CA ILE A 56 -25.62 7.47 -0.58
C ILE A 56 -27.07 7.70 -0.11
N CYS A 57 -28.02 6.90 -0.57
CA CYS A 57 -29.43 6.99 -0.15
C CYS A 57 -29.59 6.70 1.36
N GLN A 58 -28.80 5.79 1.92
CA GLN A 58 -28.83 5.41 3.33
C GLN A 58 -28.28 6.53 4.23
N PHE A 59 -27.11 7.07 3.89
CA PHE A 59 -26.35 7.98 4.74
C PHE A 59 -26.56 9.47 4.40
N ARG A 60 -27.00 9.79 3.20
CA ARG A 60 -27.24 11.16 2.70
C ARG A 60 -26.08 12.12 3.00
N PRO A 61 -24.84 11.80 2.59
CA PRO A 61 -23.69 12.61 2.89
C PRO A 61 -23.71 13.93 2.11
N LYS A 62 -23.12 14.98 2.68
CA LYS A 62 -22.85 16.23 1.94
C LYS A 62 -21.61 16.10 1.07
N ILE A 63 -20.64 15.31 1.52
CA ILE A 63 -19.35 15.12 0.88
C ILE A 63 -19.06 13.63 0.77
N VAL A 64 -18.61 13.21 -0.41
CA VAL A 64 -18.08 11.87 -0.67
C VAL A 64 -16.60 11.98 -0.91
N CYS A 65 -15.80 11.19 -0.17
CA CYS A 65 -14.36 11.06 -0.33
C CYS A 65 -14.01 9.72 -0.96
N ILE A 66 -13.17 9.69 -1.99
CA ILE A 66 -12.76 8.45 -2.66
C ILE A 66 -11.24 8.33 -2.56
N SER A 67 -10.73 7.16 -2.16
CA SER A 67 -9.29 6.89 -2.09
C SER A 67 -8.73 6.62 -3.48
N PHE A 68 -7.77 7.44 -3.90
CA PHE A 68 -6.96 7.20 -5.08
C PHE A 68 -5.46 7.21 -4.72
N HIS A 69 -5.09 6.29 -3.85
CA HIS A 69 -3.69 6.12 -3.47
C HIS A 69 -2.93 5.33 -4.55
N TRP A 70 -3.46 4.21 -4.97
CA TRP A 70 -2.88 3.35 -5.99
C TRP A 70 -3.46 3.60 -7.37
N TYR A 71 -2.62 3.68 -8.39
CA TYR A 71 -3.01 3.94 -9.79
C TYR A 71 -3.99 2.90 -10.36
N ILE A 72 -4.00 1.68 -9.82
CA ILE A 72 -4.88 0.60 -10.26
C ILE A 72 -6.37 0.89 -10.07
N HIS A 73 -6.71 1.89 -9.27
CA HIS A 73 -8.09 2.34 -9.06
C HIS A 73 -8.51 3.49 -10.00
N ALA A 74 -7.73 3.79 -11.04
CA ALA A 74 -8.00 4.94 -11.91
C ALA A 74 -9.38 4.86 -12.59
N TYR A 75 -9.84 3.67 -12.97
CA TYR A 75 -11.17 3.46 -13.55
C TYR A 75 -12.28 3.56 -12.49
N GLU A 76 -12.11 2.87 -11.37
CA GLU A 76 -13.12 2.78 -10.32
C GLU A 76 -13.40 4.14 -9.68
N ILE A 77 -12.40 4.98 -9.46
CA ILE A 77 -12.63 6.31 -8.84
C ILE A 77 -13.52 7.20 -9.71
N VAL A 78 -13.39 7.11 -11.04
CA VAL A 78 -14.24 7.85 -11.98
C VAL A 78 -15.65 7.29 -11.96
N LYS A 79 -15.80 5.97 -12.02
CA LYS A 79 -17.10 5.29 -11.95
C LYS A 79 -17.84 5.62 -10.65
N ILE A 80 -17.17 5.57 -9.51
CA ILE A 80 -17.77 5.94 -8.22
C ILE A 80 -18.22 7.39 -8.24
N ALA A 81 -17.37 8.32 -8.73
CA ALA A 81 -17.70 9.73 -8.82
C ALA A 81 -18.92 9.99 -9.74
N ASP A 82 -19.01 9.29 -10.87
CA ASP A 82 -20.14 9.39 -11.81
C ASP A 82 -21.45 8.89 -11.18
N VAL A 83 -21.41 7.76 -10.43
CA VAL A 83 -22.59 7.25 -9.70
C VAL A 83 -23.01 8.24 -8.62
N VAL A 84 -22.07 8.83 -7.85
CA VAL A 84 -22.38 9.87 -6.86
C VAL A 84 -23.13 11.03 -7.49
N LYS A 85 -22.60 11.57 -8.60
CA LYS A 85 -23.21 12.72 -9.30
C LYS A 85 -24.54 12.41 -9.95
N LYS A 86 -24.72 11.18 -10.42
CA LYS A 86 -26.01 10.70 -10.95
C LYS A 86 -27.05 10.55 -9.84
N THR A 87 -26.66 10.08 -8.66
CA THR A 87 -27.57 9.88 -7.53
C THR A 87 -27.98 11.19 -6.88
N ASP A 88 -27.01 12.09 -6.62
CA ASP A 88 -27.27 13.47 -6.17
C ASP A 88 -26.17 14.40 -6.65
N PRO A 89 -26.45 15.30 -7.62
CA PRO A 89 -25.47 16.22 -8.20
C PRO A 89 -24.96 17.28 -7.19
N ASN A 90 -25.63 17.47 -6.06
CA ASN A 90 -25.23 18.45 -5.04
C ASN A 90 -24.11 17.91 -4.13
N ILE A 91 -23.93 16.61 -4.03
CA ILE A 91 -22.87 16.00 -3.25
C ILE A 91 -21.51 16.42 -3.83
N LYS A 92 -20.63 16.90 -2.96
CA LYS A 92 -19.25 17.23 -3.35
C LYS A 92 -18.39 15.97 -3.34
N VAL A 93 -17.73 15.70 -4.47
CA VAL A 93 -16.81 14.57 -4.62
C VAL A 93 -15.37 15.05 -4.44
N VAL A 94 -14.71 14.50 -3.44
CA VAL A 94 -13.32 14.77 -3.08
C VAL A 94 -12.51 13.51 -3.27
N ILE A 95 -11.36 13.60 -3.92
CA ILE A 95 -10.41 12.49 -3.98
C ILE A 95 -9.09 12.89 -3.32
N GLY A 96 -8.36 11.88 -2.83
CA GLY A 96 -7.06 12.08 -2.20
C GLY A 96 -6.17 10.84 -2.31
N GLY A 97 -4.89 11.00 -1.97
CA GLY A 97 -3.89 9.96 -2.00
C GLY A 97 -2.74 10.24 -2.97
N HIS A 98 -1.85 9.26 -3.13
CA HIS A 98 -0.62 9.42 -3.92
C HIS A 98 -0.91 9.71 -5.40
N SER A 99 -1.68 8.85 -6.06
CA SER A 99 -1.96 8.98 -7.49
C SER A 99 -2.81 10.20 -7.80
N SER A 100 -3.75 10.59 -6.92
CA SER A 100 -4.54 11.82 -7.10
C SER A 100 -3.68 13.07 -6.97
N THR A 101 -2.68 13.08 -6.07
CA THR A 101 -1.74 14.20 -5.95
C THR A 101 -0.83 14.30 -7.18
N TYR A 102 -0.41 13.15 -7.72
CA TYR A 102 0.48 13.09 -8.88
C TYR A 102 -0.20 13.52 -10.18
N PHE A 103 -1.46 13.13 -10.38
CA PHE A 103 -2.23 13.40 -11.60
C PHE A 103 -3.29 14.51 -11.43
N ASP A 104 -3.19 15.39 -10.45
CA ASP A 104 -4.26 16.32 -10.04
C ASP A 104 -4.89 17.09 -11.21
N LYS A 105 -4.08 17.74 -12.04
CA LYS A 105 -4.56 18.47 -13.22
C LYS A 105 -5.23 17.55 -14.23
N GLN A 106 -4.59 16.41 -14.53
CA GLN A 106 -5.07 15.49 -15.56
C GLN A 106 -6.43 14.88 -15.18
N ILE A 107 -6.62 14.56 -13.90
CA ILE A 107 -7.89 14.04 -13.39
C ILE A 107 -9.01 15.07 -13.50
N LEU A 108 -8.76 16.30 -13.04
CA LEU A 108 -9.77 17.37 -13.13
C LEU A 108 -10.09 17.77 -14.57
N ASP A 109 -9.14 17.61 -15.50
CA ASP A 109 -9.40 17.82 -16.92
C ASP A 109 -10.15 16.64 -17.56
N PHE A 110 -9.99 15.43 -17.03
CA PHE A 110 -10.58 14.20 -17.55
C PHE A 110 -12.07 14.04 -17.20
N THR A 111 -12.47 14.36 -15.96
CA THR A 111 -13.84 14.17 -15.50
C THR A 111 -14.38 15.37 -14.73
N PRO A 112 -15.63 15.82 -15.02
CA PRO A 112 -16.31 16.84 -14.24
C PRO A 112 -16.94 16.29 -12.94
N SER A 113 -16.98 14.98 -12.75
CA SER A 113 -17.62 14.34 -11.59
C SER A 113 -16.81 14.48 -10.31
N ILE A 114 -15.54 14.89 -10.39
CA ILE A 114 -14.66 15.15 -9.26
C ILE A 114 -14.55 16.67 -9.08
N ASP A 115 -14.98 17.16 -7.91
CA ASP A 115 -14.97 18.60 -7.60
C ASP A 115 -13.61 19.09 -7.11
N VAL A 116 -12.93 18.25 -6.26
CA VAL A 116 -11.75 18.67 -5.51
C VAL A 116 -10.77 17.50 -5.32
N ILE A 117 -9.49 17.83 -5.35
CA ILE A 117 -8.41 16.92 -4.99
C ILE A 117 -7.68 17.48 -3.75
N ILE A 118 -7.66 16.72 -2.67
CA ILE A 118 -6.83 17.00 -1.50
C ILE A 118 -5.46 16.32 -1.72
N LYS A 119 -4.39 17.12 -1.62
CA LYS A 119 -3.01 16.69 -1.91
C LYS A 119 -2.20 16.46 -0.65
N GLY A 120 -1.31 15.48 -0.68
CA GLY A 120 -0.44 15.19 0.46
C GLY A 120 -1.20 14.67 1.68
N ASP A 121 -0.86 15.17 2.86
CA ASP A 121 -1.61 14.92 4.09
C ASP A 121 -2.92 15.69 4.08
N GLY A 122 -4.02 14.99 4.29
CA GLY A 122 -5.35 15.51 4.05
C GLY A 122 -6.13 15.93 5.30
N GLU A 123 -5.63 15.66 6.50
CA GLU A 123 -6.39 15.75 7.73
C GLU A 123 -6.93 17.19 7.97
N LYS A 124 -6.05 18.17 8.05
CA LYS A 124 -6.44 19.57 8.18
C LYS A 124 -7.09 20.14 6.91
N PRO A 125 -6.52 19.93 5.69
CA PRO A 125 -7.12 20.46 4.48
C PRO A 125 -8.55 19.95 4.22
N LEU A 126 -8.82 18.67 4.45
CA LEU A 126 -10.16 18.12 4.30
C LEU A 126 -11.15 18.71 5.30
N LEU A 127 -10.76 18.85 6.59
CA LEU A 127 -11.59 19.48 7.60
C LEU A 127 -11.92 20.94 7.23
N GLU A 128 -10.92 21.72 6.82
CA GLU A 128 -11.11 23.10 6.38
C GLU A 128 -12.03 23.21 5.17
N TYR A 129 -11.91 22.28 4.24
CA TYR A 129 -12.81 22.22 3.07
C TYR A 129 -14.25 21.88 3.47
N ILE A 130 -14.46 20.90 4.37
CA ILE A 130 -15.78 20.52 4.86
C ILE A 130 -16.47 21.69 5.55
N ILE A 131 -15.75 22.41 6.41
CA ILE A 131 -16.29 23.53 7.18
C ILE A 131 -16.55 24.75 6.27
N SER A 132 -15.59 25.12 5.42
CA SER A 132 -15.70 26.35 4.63
C SER A 132 -16.48 26.16 3.34
N GLN A 133 -16.54 24.96 2.80
CA GLN A 133 -17.02 24.63 1.44
C GLN A 133 -16.44 25.52 0.33
N ASN A 134 -15.31 26.13 0.61
CA ASN A 134 -14.63 27.05 -0.29
C ASN A 134 -13.18 26.63 -0.51
N PRO A 135 -12.88 25.96 -1.65
CA PRO A 135 -11.54 25.45 -1.94
C PRO A 135 -10.47 26.55 -2.04
N GLN A 136 -10.88 27.81 -2.27
CA GLN A 136 -9.94 28.95 -2.33
C GLN A 136 -9.30 29.28 -0.97
N LYS A 137 -9.91 28.88 0.13
CA LYS A 137 -9.40 29.12 1.50
C LYS A 137 -8.55 27.99 2.06
N VAL A 138 -8.45 26.86 1.33
CA VAL A 138 -7.80 25.65 1.79
C VAL A 138 -6.43 25.47 1.14
N GLU A 139 -5.44 25.02 1.87
CA GLU A 139 -4.12 24.61 1.36
C GLU A 139 -4.14 23.16 0.84
N ASN A 140 -3.07 22.70 0.21
CA ASN A 140 -2.93 21.32 -0.29
C ASN A 140 -4.10 20.87 -1.17
N ILE A 141 -4.59 21.72 -2.05
CA ILE A 141 -5.84 21.48 -2.78
C ILE A 141 -5.70 21.81 -4.26
N SER A 142 -6.37 21.03 -5.11
CA SER A 142 -6.57 21.32 -6.53
C SER A 142 -8.06 21.25 -6.87
N PHE A 143 -8.53 22.15 -7.71
CA PHE A 143 -9.92 22.28 -8.13
C PHE A 143 -10.06 23.07 -9.44
N LYS A 144 -11.25 23.12 -10.01
CA LYS A 144 -11.57 24.02 -11.12
C LYS A 144 -12.36 25.24 -10.63
N LYS A 145 -11.98 26.43 -11.09
CA LYS A 145 -12.72 27.69 -10.91
C LYS A 145 -13.05 28.25 -12.26
N ASN A 146 -14.33 28.39 -12.57
CA ASN A 146 -14.83 28.85 -13.86
C ASN A 146 -14.22 28.09 -15.07
N GLY A 147 -14.01 26.77 -14.91
CA GLY A 147 -13.39 25.92 -15.92
C GLY A 147 -11.85 25.90 -15.89
N GLU A 148 -11.21 26.84 -15.20
CA GLU A 148 -9.75 26.91 -15.11
C GLU A 148 -9.20 26.08 -13.94
N PHE A 149 -8.10 25.38 -14.20
CA PHE A 149 -7.40 24.60 -13.18
C PHE A 149 -6.68 25.51 -12.18
N VAL A 150 -6.94 25.29 -10.91
CA VAL A 150 -6.28 25.95 -9.78
C VAL A 150 -5.64 24.90 -8.90
N SER A 151 -4.35 25.02 -8.63
CA SER A 151 -3.61 24.12 -7.72
C SER A 151 -2.82 24.94 -6.71
N LYS A 152 -2.98 24.61 -5.44
CA LYS A 152 -2.16 25.16 -4.36
C LYS A 152 -1.04 24.19 -4.00
N PRO A 153 0.14 24.69 -3.58
CA PRO A 153 1.26 23.82 -3.22
C PRO A 153 0.92 22.96 -2.00
N VAL A 154 1.64 21.85 -1.86
CA VAL A 154 1.60 21.00 -0.66
C VAL A 154 2.49 21.67 0.40
N THR A 155 1.89 22.33 1.37
CA THR A 155 2.56 23.06 2.46
C THR A 155 2.27 22.43 3.81
N TYR A 156 1.08 21.90 4.02
CA TYR A 156 0.71 21.22 5.24
C TYR A 156 1.25 19.78 5.27
N HIS A 157 1.87 19.41 6.37
CA HIS A 157 2.26 18.05 6.71
C HIS A 157 1.85 17.75 8.14
N GLN A 158 1.47 16.52 8.42
CA GLN A 158 1.44 16.04 9.79
C GLN A 158 2.87 15.88 10.31
N ALA A 159 3.36 16.85 11.04
CA ALA A 159 4.70 16.82 11.63
C ALA A 159 4.76 15.86 12.84
N THR A 160 3.67 15.79 13.62
CA THR A 160 3.49 14.84 14.71
C THR A 160 2.26 14.01 14.41
N LEU A 161 2.33 12.70 14.60
CA LEU A 161 1.21 11.80 14.31
C LEU A 161 0.29 11.62 15.53
N GLU A 162 0.33 12.55 16.50
CA GLU A 162 -0.48 12.56 17.73
C GLU A 162 -1.99 12.59 17.42
N ASN A 163 -2.38 13.22 16.31
CA ASN A 163 -3.78 13.30 15.90
C ASN A 163 -4.38 11.96 15.43
N LEU A 164 -3.55 10.93 15.28
CA LEU A 164 -4.01 9.58 14.88
C LEU A 164 -4.44 8.74 16.07
N THR A 165 -4.06 9.12 17.28
CA THR A 165 -4.45 8.38 18.50
C THR A 165 -5.95 8.41 18.67
N GLY A 166 -6.55 7.23 18.85
CA GLY A 166 -8.00 7.06 18.96
C GLY A 166 -8.75 6.90 17.64
N ALA A 167 -8.04 6.82 16.49
CA ALA A 167 -8.70 6.47 15.23
C ALA A 167 -9.35 5.07 15.24
N HIS A 168 -8.99 4.23 16.21
CA HIS A 168 -9.50 2.85 16.35
C HIS A 168 -10.53 2.70 17.49
N GLU A 169 -10.97 3.78 18.13
CA GLU A 169 -11.85 3.70 19.31
C GLU A 169 -13.22 3.09 18.97
N ASN A 170 -13.77 3.44 17.81
CA ASN A 170 -15.13 3.04 17.42
C ASN A 170 -15.14 2.47 15.99
N MET A 171 -14.50 1.32 15.79
CA MET A 171 -14.39 0.70 14.45
C MET A 171 -15.75 0.39 13.83
N ASN A 172 -16.72 -0.09 14.63
CA ASN A 172 -18.09 -0.34 14.17
C ASN A 172 -18.84 0.93 13.72
N GLU A 173 -18.49 2.08 14.29
CA GLU A 173 -19.06 3.36 13.86
C GLU A 173 -18.29 3.96 12.69
N MET A 174 -17.01 3.66 12.57
CA MET A 174 -16.14 4.22 11.55
C MET A 174 -16.21 3.44 10.24
N ILE A 175 -16.17 2.11 10.29
CA ILE A 175 -16.21 1.23 9.13
C ILE A 175 -17.58 0.57 9.05
N ASP A 176 -18.24 0.75 7.92
CA ASP A 176 -19.52 0.14 7.66
C ASP A 176 -19.39 -1.40 7.59
N GLU A 177 -20.31 -2.13 8.24
CA GLU A 177 -20.28 -3.59 8.33
C GLU A 177 -18.97 -4.16 8.92
N TRP A 178 -18.38 -3.50 9.94
CA TRP A 178 -17.11 -3.88 10.54
C TRP A 178 -17.01 -5.36 10.90
N ASP A 179 -18.03 -5.92 11.57
CA ASP A 179 -18.01 -7.32 12.02
C ASP A 179 -17.92 -8.31 10.86
N LYS A 180 -18.51 -7.98 9.71
CA LYS A 180 -18.40 -8.76 8.49
C LYS A 180 -17.04 -8.54 7.86
N TYR A 181 -16.61 -7.28 7.77
CA TYR A 181 -15.34 -6.88 7.18
C TYR A 181 -14.16 -7.58 7.85
N ILE A 182 -14.05 -7.54 9.20
CA ILE A 182 -12.91 -8.09 9.91
C ILE A 182 -12.80 -9.62 9.82
N LYS A 183 -13.95 -10.31 9.74
CA LYS A 183 -14.00 -11.79 9.63
C LYS A 183 -13.79 -12.31 8.22
N THR A 184 -13.88 -11.45 7.21
CA THR A 184 -13.71 -11.83 5.80
C THR A 184 -12.24 -11.75 5.42
N LYS A 185 -11.75 -12.73 4.66
CA LYS A 185 -10.44 -12.63 4.02
C LYS A 185 -10.42 -11.47 3.03
N ARG A 186 -9.35 -10.72 2.99
CA ARG A 186 -9.15 -9.54 2.16
C ARG A 186 -7.85 -9.67 1.39
N VAL A 187 -7.73 -8.94 0.31
CA VAL A 187 -6.49 -8.89 -0.47
C VAL A 187 -5.54 -7.87 0.14
N ARG A 188 -4.36 -8.29 0.57
CA ARG A 188 -3.30 -7.40 1.08
C ARG A 188 -2.63 -6.60 -0.01
N THR A 189 -2.47 -7.20 -1.18
CA THR A 189 -1.82 -6.56 -2.30
C THR A 189 -2.84 -6.20 -3.36
N SER A 190 -2.77 -4.99 -3.82
CA SER A 190 -3.56 -4.47 -4.93
C SER A 190 -2.85 -4.66 -6.28
N ALA A 191 -1.98 -5.67 -6.40
CA ALA A 191 -1.29 -5.94 -7.63
C ALA A 191 -2.25 -6.58 -8.64
N PRO A 192 -2.47 -5.98 -9.81
CA PRO A 192 -3.36 -6.56 -10.80
C PRO A 192 -2.80 -7.88 -11.30
N ILE A 193 -3.69 -8.84 -11.55
CA ILE A 193 -3.35 -10.12 -12.17
C ILE A 193 -2.71 -9.86 -13.53
N VAL A 194 -1.43 -10.21 -13.68
CA VAL A 194 -0.70 -10.06 -14.94
C VAL A 194 -1.01 -11.20 -15.90
N SER A 195 -1.36 -12.37 -15.34
CA SER A 195 -1.89 -13.52 -16.06
C SER A 195 -2.58 -14.45 -15.07
N SER A 196 -3.37 -15.41 -15.53
CA SER A 196 -3.96 -16.46 -14.68
C SER A 196 -2.91 -17.31 -13.93
N THR A 197 -1.64 -17.19 -14.31
CA THR A 197 -0.50 -17.91 -13.71
C THR A 197 0.32 -17.06 -12.74
N ILE A 198 0.19 -15.73 -12.78
CA ILE A 198 0.87 -14.81 -11.86
C ILE A 198 -0.20 -14.15 -10.99
N VAL A 199 -0.62 -14.86 -9.95
CA VAL A 199 -1.50 -14.32 -8.92
C VAL A 199 -0.61 -13.71 -7.85
N GLU A 200 -0.61 -12.39 -7.75
CA GLU A 200 0.09 -11.64 -6.70
C GLU A 200 -0.85 -11.28 -5.55
N GLU A 201 -1.97 -11.98 -5.43
CA GLU A 201 -2.91 -11.78 -4.35
C GLU A 201 -2.43 -12.51 -3.10
N VAL A 202 -2.06 -11.75 -2.08
CA VAL A 202 -1.83 -12.28 -0.73
C VAL A 202 -3.07 -11.97 0.09
N GLU A 203 -3.82 -13.00 0.44
CA GLU A 203 -4.98 -12.86 1.30
C GLU A 203 -4.56 -12.56 2.74
N THR A 204 -5.37 -11.75 3.41
CA THR A 204 -5.24 -11.55 4.86
C THR A 204 -5.68 -12.82 5.60
N ARG A 205 -5.14 -13.02 6.79
CA ARG A 205 -5.76 -13.92 7.75
C ARG A 205 -7.11 -13.34 8.19
N PRO A 206 -8.10 -14.16 8.57
CA PRO A 206 -9.26 -13.65 9.30
C PRO A 206 -8.82 -12.86 10.53
N SER A 207 -9.58 -11.84 10.90
CA SER A 207 -9.29 -10.99 12.07
C SER A 207 -7.92 -10.29 12.08
N GLU A 208 -7.30 -10.12 10.88
CA GLU A 208 -6.06 -9.36 10.71
C GLU A 208 -6.36 -7.89 10.43
N PHE A 209 -5.59 -6.99 11.01
CA PHE A 209 -5.70 -5.56 10.71
C PHE A 209 -4.35 -4.84 10.80
N TYR A 210 -4.23 -3.74 10.07
CA TYR A 210 -3.02 -2.91 10.07
C TYR A 210 -2.86 -2.17 11.39
N LEU A 211 -1.65 -2.21 11.95
CA LEU A 211 -1.22 -1.33 13.03
C LEU A 211 -0.42 -0.16 12.48
N TYR A 212 -0.92 1.04 12.67
CA TYR A 212 -0.34 2.24 12.10
C TYR A 212 0.83 2.77 12.96
N VAL A 213 2.05 2.58 12.47
CA VAL A 213 3.28 2.90 13.21
C VAL A 213 3.87 4.26 12.80
N GLY A 214 3.75 4.64 11.54
CA GLY A 214 4.37 5.87 11.06
C GLY A 214 4.06 6.18 9.60
N LYS A 215 4.63 7.28 9.09
CA LYS A 215 4.52 7.76 7.70
C LYS A 215 5.88 8.05 7.09
N GLY A 216 5.96 7.93 5.76
CA GLY A 216 7.14 8.29 4.97
C GLY A 216 8.15 7.16 4.86
N CYS A 217 9.13 7.35 3.99
CA CYS A 217 10.20 6.37 3.76
C CYS A 217 11.54 7.11 3.56
N GLY A 218 12.58 6.63 4.22
CA GLY A 218 13.95 7.13 4.07
C GLY A 218 14.69 6.53 2.88
N PHE A 219 14.21 5.38 2.35
CA PHE A 219 14.81 4.68 1.23
C PHE A 219 14.38 5.26 -0.12
N ASN A 220 15.22 5.07 -1.12
CA ASN A 220 14.98 5.62 -2.46
C ASN A 220 14.91 4.52 -3.54
N CYS A 221 14.18 3.44 -3.26
CA CYS A 221 14.02 2.34 -4.21
C CYS A 221 13.50 2.85 -5.55
N CYS A 222 14.20 2.51 -6.64
CA CYS A 222 13.93 3.06 -7.98
C CYS A 222 12.52 2.78 -8.50
N PHE A 223 11.92 1.70 -8.10
CA PHE A 223 10.60 1.24 -8.54
C PHE A 223 9.44 1.74 -7.68
N CYS A 224 9.72 2.38 -6.53
CA CYS A 224 8.70 2.70 -5.55
C CYS A 224 8.23 4.16 -5.66
N GLY A 225 6.91 4.38 -5.87
CA GLY A 225 6.31 5.71 -5.87
C GLY A 225 6.35 6.38 -4.50
N SER A 226 6.36 5.59 -3.41
CA SER A 226 6.53 6.07 -2.03
C SER A 226 7.98 6.11 -1.57
N SER A 227 8.96 6.06 -2.48
CA SER A 227 10.38 6.28 -2.19
C SER A 227 10.62 7.68 -1.60
N LYS A 228 11.81 7.92 -1.03
CA LYS A 228 12.22 9.26 -0.58
C LYS A 228 12.01 10.31 -1.66
N THR A 229 12.37 10.01 -2.90
CA THR A 229 12.16 10.90 -4.05
C THR A 229 10.68 11.14 -4.32
N GLY A 230 9.86 10.08 -4.38
CA GLY A 230 8.42 10.19 -4.59
C GLY A 230 7.75 10.98 -3.48
N ASN A 231 8.01 10.64 -2.22
CA ASN A 231 7.47 11.38 -1.07
C ASN A 231 7.88 12.85 -1.07
N SER A 232 9.13 13.16 -1.39
CA SER A 232 9.61 14.55 -1.42
C SER A 232 8.94 15.35 -2.54
N ARG A 233 8.76 14.77 -3.72
CA ARG A 233 8.20 15.47 -4.88
C ARG A 233 6.68 15.59 -4.84
N ILE A 234 6.00 14.55 -4.38
CA ILE A 234 4.54 14.47 -4.44
C ILE A 234 3.93 15.05 -3.16
N PHE A 235 4.49 14.70 -2.00
CA PHE A 235 3.96 15.12 -0.71
C PHE A 235 4.79 16.20 -0.02
N ASN A 236 5.87 16.68 -0.66
CA ASN A 236 6.86 17.59 -0.04
C ASN A 236 7.39 17.04 1.29
N ARG A 237 7.45 15.72 1.47
CA ARG A 237 7.90 15.03 2.68
C ARG A 237 9.28 14.41 2.47
N GLY A 238 10.29 14.94 3.14
CA GLY A 238 11.68 14.46 3.01
C GLY A 238 12.10 13.42 4.04
N VAL A 239 11.27 13.15 5.07
CA VAL A 239 11.63 12.32 6.22
C VAL A 239 10.49 11.39 6.62
N SER A 240 10.85 10.31 7.30
CA SER A 240 9.89 9.43 7.96
C SER A 240 9.58 9.96 9.37
N VAL A 241 8.35 9.73 9.80
CA VAL A 241 7.86 10.11 11.12
C VAL A 241 7.27 8.89 11.81
N TYR A 242 7.70 8.62 13.04
CA TYR A 242 7.14 7.57 13.89
C TYR A 242 6.11 8.14 14.85
N ARG A 243 5.13 7.34 15.17
CA ARG A 243 4.21 7.60 16.29
C ARG A 243 4.89 7.23 17.61
N PRO A 244 4.54 7.89 18.72
CA PRO A 244 4.96 7.43 20.05
C PRO A 244 4.55 5.96 20.27
N VAL A 245 5.44 5.15 20.82
CA VAL A 245 5.18 3.71 21.06
C VAL A 245 3.92 3.51 21.91
N GLU A 246 3.73 4.37 22.91
CA GLU A 246 2.58 4.32 23.81
C GLU A 246 1.26 4.51 23.10
N ASP A 247 1.22 5.36 22.07
CA ASP A 247 0.00 5.60 21.26
C ASP A 247 -0.28 4.45 20.32
N VAL A 248 0.77 3.85 19.73
CA VAL A 248 0.64 2.65 18.89
C VAL A 248 0.13 1.46 19.71
N VAL A 249 0.62 1.29 20.94
CA VAL A 249 0.14 0.24 21.85
C VAL A 249 -1.32 0.46 22.26
N LYS A 250 -1.74 1.71 22.50
CA LYS A 250 -3.18 2.01 22.75
C LYS A 250 -4.04 1.58 21.56
N ASP A 251 -3.62 1.89 20.34
CA ASP A 251 -4.34 1.47 19.15
C ASP A 251 -4.40 -0.06 19.02
N ALA A 252 -3.33 -0.78 19.33
CA ALA A 252 -3.32 -2.24 19.34
C ALA A 252 -4.32 -2.83 20.35
N VAL A 253 -4.44 -2.22 21.54
CA VAL A 253 -5.46 -2.60 22.55
C VAL A 253 -6.86 -2.37 22.00
N LEU A 254 -7.11 -1.22 21.36
CA LEU A 254 -8.41 -0.90 20.78
C LEU A 254 -8.76 -1.86 19.62
N LEU A 255 -7.80 -2.19 18.76
CA LEU A 255 -7.98 -3.18 17.71
C LEU A 255 -8.33 -4.56 18.27
N LYS A 256 -7.61 -5.02 19.30
CA LYS A 256 -7.94 -6.27 19.98
C LYS A 256 -9.37 -6.28 20.53
N ASN A 257 -9.78 -5.18 21.18
CA ASN A 257 -11.14 -5.03 21.71
C ASN A 257 -12.21 -5.01 20.63
N ASN A 258 -11.85 -4.67 19.39
CA ASN A 258 -12.71 -4.71 18.20
C ASN A 258 -12.59 -6.03 17.40
N GLY A 259 -12.02 -7.10 17.99
CA GLY A 259 -12.00 -8.44 17.40
C GLY A 259 -10.82 -8.71 16.47
N VAL A 260 -9.77 -7.88 16.49
CA VAL A 260 -8.51 -8.16 15.78
C VAL A 260 -7.70 -9.18 16.56
N GLU A 261 -7.22 -10.22 15.89
CA GLU A 261 -6.41 -11.29 16.45
C GLU A 261 -4.96 -11.25 15.94
N SER A 262 -4.72 -10.58 14.81
CA SER A 262 -3.38 -10.45 14.22
C SER A 262 -3.12 -9.04 13.72
N LEU A 263 -1.94 -8.50 14.06
CA LEU A 263 -1.50 -7.17 13.66
C LEU A 263 -0.59 -7.26 12.44
N PHE A 264 -0.88 -6.47 11.39
CA PHE A 264 0.01 -6.30 10.26
C PHE A 264 0.80 -4.99 10.42
N ILE A 265 2.13 -5.10 10.52
CA ILE A 265 3.06 -3.98 10.69
C ILE A 265 3.93 -3.87 9.44
N ASP A 266 3.52 -3.00 8.52
CA ASP A 266 4.27 -2.66 7.30
C ASP A 266 4.97 -1.31 7.49
N PHE A 267 6.01 -1.31 8.32
CA PHE A 267 6.82 -0.14 8.57
C PHE A 267 8.13 -0.52 9.24
N GLY A 268 9.27 -0.13 8.66
CA GLY A 268 10.57 -0.47 9.22
C GLY A 268 11.73 0.10 8.41
N PRO A 269 11.73 1.44 8.15
CA PRO A 269 12.66 2.05 7.19
C PRO A 269 14.04 2.35 7.75
N PHE A 270 14.47 1.77 8.89
CA PHE A 270 15.66 2.25 9.59
C PHE A 270 16.61 1.17 10.09
N SER A 271 17.87 1.63 10.25
CA SER A 271 18.95 0.92 10.93
C SER A 271 18.79 0.87 12.46
N ASP A 272 18.08 1.83 13.06
CA ASP A 272 17.81 1.82 14.51
C ASP A 272 16.51 1.06 14.81
N GLU A 273 16.66 -0.16 15.29
CA GLU A 273 15.57 -1.06 15.63
C GLU A 273 15.06 -0.88 17.08
N SER A 274 15.64 0.03 17.86
CA SER A 274 15.28 0.24 19.26
C SER A 274 13.80 0.56 19.45
N TYR A 275 13.20 1.29 18.51
CA TYR A 275 11.77 1.58 18.49
C TYR A 275 10.94 0.30 18.43
N PHE A 276 11.27 -0.62 17.52
CA PHE A 276 10.52 -1.87 17.35
C PHE A 276 10.74 -2.85 18.49
N LEU A 277 11.95 -2.92 19.04
CA LEU A 277 12.23 -3.72 20.24
C LEU A 277 11.33 -3.28 21.40
N LYS A 278 11.22 -1.96 21.64
CA LYS A 278 10.33 -1.39 22.67
C LYS A 278 8.85 -1.64 22.35
N LEU A 279 8.45 -1.49 21.08
CA LEU A 279 7.07 -1.73 20.64
C LEU A 279 6.66 -3.19 20.86
N PHE A 280 7.46 -4.15 20.38
CA PHE A 280 7.17 -5.57 20.51
C PHE A 280 7.16 -6.02 21.98
N ASP A 281 8.05 -5.46 22.81
CA ASP A 281 8.02 -5.69 24.25
C ASP A 281 6.67 -5.31 24.89
N LYS A 282 6.16 -4.13 24.56
CA LYS A 282 4.88 -3.65 25.09
C LYS A 282 3.67 -4.40 24.50
N LEU A 283 3.75 -4.86 23.25
CA LEU A 283 2.68 -5.65 22.61
C LEU A 283 2.63 -7.10 23.11
N SER A 284 3.71 -7.65 23.70
CA SER A 284 3.81 -9.04 24.16
C SER A 284 2.71 -9.45 25.14
N ASN A 285 2.14 -8.51 25.88
CA ASN A 285 1.08 -8.78 26.86
C ASN A 285 -0.33 -8.83 26.23
N LEU A 286 -0.46 -8.61 24.92
CA LEU A 286 -1.75 -8.51 24.27
C LEU A 286 -2.26 -9.83 23.70
N ASP A 287 -1.47 -10.91 23.71
CA ASP A 287 -1.84 -12.19 23.10
C ASP A 287 -2.43 -12.00 21.69
N LEU A 288 -1.64 -11.40 20.80
CA LEU A 288 -1.96 -11.14 19.38
C LEU A 288 -0.91 -11.83 18.51
N GLY A 289 -1.31 -12.27 17.32
CA GLY A 289 -0.37 -12.58 16.27
C GLY A 289 0.24 -11.33 15.65
N VAL A 290 1.40 -11.46 15.00
CA VAL A 290 2.01 -10.35 14.26
C VAL A 290 2.52 -10.79 12.90
N ILE A 291 2.27 -9.94 11.90
CA ILE A 291 2.89 -10.02 10.59
C ILE A 291 3.76 -8.78 10.47
N TYR A 292 5.07 -8.98 10.40
CA TYR A 292 6.03 -7.89 10.34
C TYR A 292 6.73 -7.83 9.00
N LEU A 293 6.58 -6.72 8.31
CA LEU A 293 7.27 -6.39 7.07
C LEU A 293 8.34 -5.32 7.35
N PRO A 294 9.55 -5.70 7.76
CA PRO A 294 10.68 -4.78 7.83
C PRO A 294 11.09 -4.39 6.40
N TRP A 295 11.30 -3.12 6.17
CA TRP A 295 11.75 -2.67 4.85
C TRP A 295 13.25 -2.89 4.61
N ASN A 296 13.94 -3.39 5.60
CA ASN A 296 15.32 -3.86 5.52
C ASN A 296 15.44 -5.23 6.19
N LEU A 297 16.63 -5.84 6.19
CA LEU A 297 16.87 -7.11 6.86
C LEU A 297 16.78 -6.93 8.39
N PRO A 298 15.90 -7.67 9.10
CA PRO A 298 15.81 -7.57 10.55
C PRO A 298 17.05 -8.16 11.23
N SER A 299 17.47 -7.55 12.34
CA SER A 299 18.54 -8.09 13.17
C SER A 299 18.12 -9.35 13.92
N ASN A 300 19.10 -10.08 14.45
CA ASN A 300 18.84 -11.24 15.32
C ASN A 300 18.06 -10.85 16.60
N ASP A 301 18.25 -9.62 17.09
CA ASP A 301 17.54 -9.13 18.27
C ASP A 301 16.06 -8.91 17.98
N ILE A 302 15.72 -8.35 16.81
CA ILE A 302 14.33 -8.23 16.35
C ILE A 302 13.68 -9.60 16.15
N ILE A 303 14.38 -10.55 15.51
CA ILE A 303 13.86 -11.90 15.28
C ILE A 303 13.61 -12.61 16.62
N SER A 304 14.56 -12.53 17.55
CA SER A 304 14.42 -13.10 18.89
C SER A 304 13.29 -12.43 19.69
N LYS A 305 13.15 -11.11 19.55
CA LYS A 305 12.07 -10.37 20.22
C LYS A 305 10.69 -10.75 19.69
N LEU A 306 10.54 -10.90 18.37
CA LEU A 306 9.29 -11.37 17.77
C LEU A 306 8.88 -12.74 18.32
N SER A 307 9.83 -13.70 18.38
CA SER A 307 9.56 -15.06 18.87
C SER A 307 9.21 -15.12 20.36
N THR A 308 9.71 -14.18 21.16
CA THR A 308 9.40 -14.12 22.60
C THR A 308 8.15 -13.31 22.92
N SER A 309 7.78 -12.36 22.05
CA SER A 309 6.66 -11.45 22.27
C SER A 309 5.33 -11.97 21.73
N PHE A 310 5.34 -12.82 20.70
CA PHE A 310 4.12 -13.25 20.02
C PHE A 310 4.02 -14.77 19.93
N SER A 311 2.81 -15.29 20.13
CA SER A 311 2.52 -16.72 20.00
C SER A 311 2.56 -17.21 18.56
N ASP A 312 2.24 -16.33 17.61
CA ASP A 312 2.30 -16.54 16.17
C ASP A 312 2.91 -15.31 15.51
N PHE A 313 3.91 -15.51 14.64
CA PHE A 313 4.52 -14.42 13.91
C PHE A 313 4.87 -14.83 12.47
N GLU A 314 4.80 -13.86 11.59
CA GLU A 314 5.21 -13.93 10.19
C GLU A 314 6.19 -12.81 9.91
N ILE A 315 7.26 -13.10 9.18
CA ILE A 315 8.22 -12.09 8.71
C ILE A 315 8.17 -12.09 7.18
N GLN A 316 8.07 -10.89 6.60
CA GLN A 316 8.12 -10.70 5.15
C GLN A 316 9.36 -9.87 4.79
N ILE A 317 10.33 -10.47 4.11
CA ILE A 317 11.58 -9.82 3.69
C ILE A 317 11.54 -9.63 2.18
N SER A 318 11.90 -8.44 1.71
CA SER A 318 12.00 -8.14 0.28
C SER A 318 13.47 -7.88 -0.10
N PRO A 319 14.23 -8.92 -0.48
CA PRO A 319 15.59 -8.71 -1.01
C PRO A 319 15.57 -7.98 -2.37
N ASP A 320 14.44 -8.03 -3.08
CA ASP A 320 14.18 -7.52 -4.43
C ASP A 320 14.99 -8.23 -5.53
N SER A 321 16.21 -8.68 -5.25
CA SER A 321 17.02 -9.55 -6.12
C SER A 321 17.84 -10.53 -5.29
N GLY A 322 18.06 -11.73 -5.79
CA GLY A 322 19.01 -12.70 -5.23
C GLY A 322 20.46 -12.43 -5.62
N SER A 323 20.72 -11.44 -6.47
CA SER A 323 22.08 -11.07 -6.87
C SER A 323 22.66 -10.00 -5.96
N ASP A 324 23.73 -10.34 -5.24
CA ASP A 324 24.49 -9.38 -4.44
C ASP A 324 25.06 -8.25 -5.30
N ARG A 325 25.50 -8.57 -6.53
CA ARG A 325 26.00 -7.58 -7.49
C ARG A 325 24.97 -6.50 -7.78
N LEU A 326 23.77 -6.93 -8.18
CA LEU A 326 22.70 -6.01 -8.59
C LEU A 326 22.23 -5.16 -7.40
N ARG A 327 21.98 -5.75 -6.24
CA ARG A 327 21.56 -5.03 -5.03
C ARG A 327 22.61 -3.98 -4.61
N LYS A 328 23.90 -4.36 -4.66
CA LYS A 328 25.02 -3.46 -4.34
C LYS A 328 25.12 -2.31 -5.35
N ASP A 329 24.94 -2.57 -6.65
CA ASP A 329 24.97 -1.54 -7.69
C ASP A 329 23.83 -0.54 -7.52
N LEU A 330 22.59 -1.01 -7.35
CA LEU A 330 21.42 -0.15 -7.12
C LEU A 330 21.56 0.69 -5.83
N CYS A 331 22.11 0.10 -4.76
CA CYS A 331 22.38 0.80 -3.52
C CYS A 331 23.44 1.89 -3.70
N HIS A 332 24.57 1.60 -4.37
CA HIS A 332 25.64 2.58 -4.64
C HIS A 332 25.16 3.74 -5.52
N ARG A 333 24.20 3.49 -6.42
CA ARG A 333 23.56 4.54 -7.22
C ARG A 333 22.56 5.38 -6.42
N GLY A 334 22.28 5.03 -5.15
CA GLY A 334 21.30 5.71 -4.31
C GLY A 334 19.83 5.41 -4.67
N PHE A 335 19.56 4.26 -5.28
CA PHE A 335 18.24 3.87 -5.78
C PHE A 335 17.71 2.56 -5.18
N HIS A 336 18.19 2.21 -3.99
CA HIS A 336 17.73 1.04 -3.24
C HIS A 336 17.80 1.29 -1.73
N ARG A 337 17.42 0.27 -0.96
CA ARG A 337 17.62 0.18 0.49
C ARG A 337 19.11 -0.06 0.82
N GLU A 338 19.45 -0.14 2.10
CA GLU A 338 20.79 -0.54 2.53
C GLU A 338 21.14 -1.94 1.99
N PHE A 339 22.37 -2.09 1.53
CA PHE A 339 22.86 -3.37 1.02
C PHE A 339 23.15 -4.34 2.16
N TYR A 340 22.72 -5.57 1.98
CA TYR A 340 23.14 -6.74 2.75
C TYR A 340 23.43 -7.91 1.81
N SER A 341 24.40 -8.77 2.16
CA SER A 341 24.78 -9.93 1.35
C SER A 341 23.82 -11.09 1.51
N ASN A 342 23.86 -12.04 0.57
CA ASN A 342 23.13 -13.30 0.69
C ASN A 342 23.57 -14.12 1.91
N ASP A 343 24.84 -14.01 2.33
CA ASP A 343 25.32 -14.67 3.54
C ASP A 343 24.66 -14.10 4.79
N LEU A 344 24.45 -12.77 4.84
CA LEU A 344 23.74 -12.15 5.95
C LEU A 344 22.24 -12.52 5.92
N LEU A 345 21.63 -12.53 4.74
CA LEU A 345 20.24 -12.98 4.57
C LEU A 345 20.06 -14.42 5.07
N LYS A 346 20.97 -15.34 4.70
CA LYS A 346 20.94 -16.73 5.18
C LYS A 346 21.05 -16.81 6.70
N LYS A 347 21.97 -16.06 7.32
CA LYS A 347 22.08 -16.03 8.80
C LYS A 347 20.80 -15.56 9.48
N SER A 348 20.12 -14.58 8.93
CA SER A 348 18.81 -14.15 9.45
C SER A 348 17.74 -15.23 9.27
N ILE A 349 17.73 -15.95 8.14
CA ILE A 349 16.83 -17.08 7.89
C ILE A 349 17.13 -18.24 8.83
N ASP A 350 18.42 -18.58 9.07
CA ASP A 350 18.84 -19.58 10.07
C ASP A 350 18.28 -19.24 11.45
N LYS A 351 18.37 -17.96 11.84
CA LYS A 351 17.82 -17.49 13.11
C LYS A 351 16.30 -17.59 13.16
N ILE A 352 15.59 -17.24 12.07
CA ILE A 352 14.13 -17.41 12.00
C ILE A 352 13.75 -18.89 12.11
N ALA A 353 14.48 -19.78 11.44
CA ALA A 353 14.24 -21.21 11.51
C ALA A 353 14.48 -21.78 12.92
N GLU A 354 15.53 -21.31 13.61
CA GLU A 354 15.86 -21.69 14.99
C GLU A 354 14.72 -21.33 15.96
N VAL A 355 14.26 -20.08 15.92
CA VAL A 355 13.28 -19.57 16.91
C VAL A 355 11.84 -19.83 16.54
N GLY A 356 11.54 -20.07 15.26
CA GLY A 356 10.20 -20.22 14.72
C GLY A 356 9.67 -21.65 14.67
N SER A 357 10.53 -22.66 14.73
CA SER A 357 10.17 -24.05 14.53
C SER A 357 9.16 -24.60 15.54
N SER A 358 9.09 -24.00 16.74
CA SER A 358 8.16 -24.40 17.81
C SER A 358 6.81 -23.66 17.80
N ARG A 359 6.65 -22.65 16.93
CA ARG A 359 5.52 -21.69 16.96
C ARG A 359 4.80 -21.50 15.63
N GLY A 360 5.10 -22.31 14.60
CA GLY A 360 4.46 -22.18 13.27
C GLY A 360 4.80 -20.90 12.56
N SER A 361 5.99 -20.32 12.80
CA SER A 361 6.41 -19.08 12.12
C SER A 361 6.49 -19.28 10.61
N GLN A 362 6.15 -18.23 9.89
CA GLN A 362 6.19 -18.19 8.44
C GLN A 362 7.17 -17.12 7.97
N LEU A 363 7.83 -17.40 6.85
CA LEU A 363 8.71 -16.46 6.16
C LEU A 363 8.25 -16.27 4.72
N PHE A 364 8.17 -15.01 4.29
CA PHE A 364 7.94 -14.65 2.90
C PHE A 364 9.17 -13.93 2.35
N LEU A 365 9.60 -14.30 1.17
CA LEU A 365 10.66 -13.61 0.42
C LEU A 365 10.08 -13.06 -0.89
N TRP A 366 10.28 -11.76 -1.08
CA TRP A 366 9.80 -11.05 -2.24
C TRP A 366 10.97 -10.62 -3.13
N PHE A 367 10.94 -11.05 -4.37
CA PHE A 367 11.89 -10.66 -5.41
C PHE A 367 11.17 -9.94 -6.54
N ILE A 368 11.92 -9.22 -7.35
CA ILE A 368 11.43 -8.49 -8.52
C ILE A 368 12.30 -8.90 -9.72
N CYS A 369 11.70 -9.34 -10.81
CA CYS A 369 12.41 -9.53 -12.09
C CYS A 369 12.19 -8.34 -13.03
N GLY A 370 13.17 -8.08 -13.89
CA GLY A 370 13.18 -6.93 -14.77
C GLY A 370 13.65 -5.63 -14.12
N LEU A 371 14.33 -5.70 -12.99
CA LEU A 371 14.94 -4.54 -12.35
C LEU A 371 15.92 -3.82 -13.29
N PRO A 372 16.13 -2.50 -13.14
CA PRO A 372 17.16 -1.79 -13.88
C PRO A 372 18.52 -2.48 -13.73
N PHE A 373 19.26 -2.60 -14.83
CA PHE A 373 20.61 -3.18 -14.88
C PHE A 373 20.72 -4.68 -14.50
N GLU A 374 19.58 -5.36 -14.36
CA GLU A 374 19.53 -6.82 -14.14
C GLU A 374 20.04 -7.56 -15.38
N SER A 375 21.07 -8.38 -15.24
CA SER A 375 21.51 -9.31 -16.26
C SER A 375 20.72 -10.64 -16.17
N GLU A 376 20.93 -11.52 -17.14
CA GLU A 376 20.39 -12.89 -17.07
C GLU A 376 20.99 -13.66 -15.90
N GLU A 377 22.27 -13.44 -15.60
CA GLU A 377 22.97 -14.06 -14.47
C GLU A 377 22.35 -13.63 -13.13
N ASP A 378 22.03 -12.34 -12.97
CA ASP A 378 21.37 -11.84 -11.75
C ASP A 378 20.00 -12.47 -11.52
N TYR A 379 19.22 -12.64 -12.60
CA TYR A 379 17.94 -13.35 -12.52
C TYR A 379 18.14 -14.82 -12.14
N LEU A 380 19.11 -15.52 -12.75
CA LEU A 380 19.42 -16.92 -12.42
C LEU A 380 19.95 -17.08 -10.99
N GLU A 381 20.72 -16.12 -10.48
CA GLU A 381 21.13 -16.08 -9.07
C GLU A 381 19.90 -15.96 -8.13
N THR A 382 18.92 -15.14 -8.49
CA THR A 382 17.66 -15.00 -7.74
C THR A 382 16.90 -16.33 -7.70
N LEU A 383 16.79 -17.01 -8.85
CA LEU A 383 16.13 -18.31 -8.93
C LEU A 383 16.87 -19.39 -8.11
N LYS A 384 18.21 -19.47 -8.24
CA LYS A 384 19.04 -20.44 -7.48
C LYS A 384 18.92 -20.21 -5.97
N LEU A 385 18.97 -18.95 -5.52
CA LEU A 385 18.81 -18.60 -4.12
C LEU A 385 17.46 -19.10 -3.60
N SER A 386 16.38 -18.82 -4.31
CA SER A 386 15.02 -19.19 -3.90
C SER A 386 14.80 -20.70 -3.83
N VAL A 387 15.28 -21.42 -4.85
CA VAL A 387 15.26 -22.90 -4.85
C VAL A 387 16.06 -23.47 -3.67
N SER A 388 17.22 -22.87 -3.38
CA SER A 388 18.04 -23.27 -2.23
C SER A 388 17.30 -23.01 -0.90
N MET A 389 16.59 -21.88 -0.78
CA MET A 389 15.80 -21.57 0.43
C MET A 389 14.69 -22.58 0.64
N LYS A 390 13.92 -22.91 -0.38
CA LYS A 390 12.87 -23.93 -0.30
C LYS A 390 13.42 -25.29 0.16
N LYS A 391 14.55 -25.73 -0.41
CA LYS A 391 15.17 -27.03 -0.08
C LYS A 391 15.76 -27.08 1.34
N ASN A 392 16.39 -25.99 1.77
CA ASN A 392 17.11 -25.97 3.04
C ASN A 392 16.20 -25.64 4.24
N TYR A 393 15.06 -24.96 4.01
CA TYR A 393 14.15 -24.52 5.08
C TYR A 393 12.69 -24.89 4.78
N PRO A 394 12.38 -26.18 4.50
CA PRO A 394 11.03 -26.58 4.13
C PRO A 394 9.98 -26.27 5.21
N GLN A 395 10.43 -26.19 6.49
CA GLN A 395 9.56 -25.84 7.62
C GLN A 395 9.10 -24.38 7.61
N LEU A 396 9.84 -23.46 6.96
CA LEU A 396 9.48 -22.05 6.86
C LEU A 396 8.63 -21.77 5.61
N PHE A 397 8.73 -22.61 4.59
CA PHE A 397 8.08 -22.42 3.29
C PHE A 397 7.03 -23.51 3.03
N ASN A 398 6.04 -23.62 3.92
CA ASN A 398 4.96 -24.63 3.82
C ASN A 398 4.10 -24.46 2.57
N SER A 399 3.91 -23.21 2.12
CA SER A 399 3.29 -22.81 0.86
C SER A 399 4.30 -22.09 -0.01
N ALA A 400 5.39 -22.78 -0.40
CA ALA A 400 6.49 -22.15 -1.13
C ALA A 400 6.03 -21.36 -2.37
N GLN A 401 4.93 -21.77 -2.98
CA GLN A 401 4.31 -21.09 -4.12
C GLN A 401 3.94 -19.63 -3.79
N ASP A 402 3.48 -19.37 -2.56
CA ASP A 402 3.00 -18.05 -2.14
C ASP A 402 4.05 -17.30 -1.30
N GLN A 403 5.02 -18.03 -0.74
CA GLN A 403 6.02 -17.50 0.17
C GLN A 403 7.34 -17.10 -0.49
N LEU A 404 7.62 -17.67 -1.68
CA LEU A 404 8.79 -17.34 -2.50
C LEU A 404 8.29 -16.71 -3.81
N ASN A 405 8.21 -15.39 -3.85
CA ASN A 405 7.65 -14.67 -4.98
C ASN A 405 8.72 -13.90 -5.75
N CYS A 406 8.65 -13.95 -7.08
CA CYS A 406 9.40 -13.08 -7.98
C CYS A 406 8.43 -12.39 -8.93
N VAL A 407 8.07 -11.17 -8.56
CA VAL A 407 7.07 -10.40 -9.30
C VAL A 407 7.72 -9.59 -10.43
N PRO A 408 7.04 -9.40 -11.57
CA PRO A 408 7.57 -8.56 -12.62
C PRO A 408 7.56 -7.08 -12.19
N LEU A 409 8.62 -6.37 -12.55
CA LEU A 409 8.72 -4.93 -12.32
C LEU A 409 7.57 -4.19 -13.03
N ARG A 410 6.89 -3.30 -12.30
CA ARG A 410 5.79 -2.49 -12.82
C ARG A 410 6.05 -1.00 -12.68
N LEU A 411 5.50 -0.23 -13.61
CA LEU A 411 5.58 1.22 -13.52
C LEU A 411 4.66 1.75 -12.42
N THR A 412 5.27 2.37 -11.41
CA THR A 412 4.55 3.06 -10.34
C THR A 412 4.69 4.58 -10.53
N PRO A 413 3.58 5.34 -10.66
CA PRO A 413 3.62 6.78 -10.77
C PRO A 413 4.43 7.44 -9.64
N GLY A 414 5.29 8.40 -10.00
CA GLY A 414 6.14 9.12 -9.07
C GLY A 414 7.37 8.37 -8.57
N SER A 415 7.59 7.12 -8.99
CA SER A 415 8.84 6.41 -8.72
C SER A 415 10.03 7.06 -9.45
N PRO A 416 11.28 6.87 -9.00
CA PRO A 416 12.45 7.33 -9.75
C PRO A 416 12.48 6.85 -11.21
N ILE A 417 12.06 5.62 -11.49
CA ILE A 417 11.94 5.11 -12.87
C ILE A 417 10.90 5.90 -13.67
N ASP A 418 9.76 6.22 -13.06
CA ASP A 418 8.73 7.03 -13.74
C ASP A 418 9.20 8.46 -14.01
N LEU A 419 9.93 9.06 -13.07
CA LEU A 419 10.43 10.43 -13.18
C LEU A 419 11.63 10.56 -14.13
N TRP A 420 12.48 9.54 -14.22
CA TRP A 420 13.73 9.57 -15.02
C TRP A 420 14.00 8.23 -15.71
N PRO A 421 13.11 7.74 -16.59
CA PRO A 421 13.22 6.40 -17.18
C PRO A 421 14.56 6.18 -17.91
N ASP A 422 15.09 7.18 -18.58
CA ASP A 422 16.35 7.08 -19.32
C ASP A 422 17.55 6.77 -18.42
N LYS A 423 17.55 7.23 -17.15
CA LYS A 423 18.61 6.91 -16.17
C LYS A 423 18.67 5.43 -15.83
N PHE A 424 17.59 4.72 -16.06
CA PHE A 424 17.39 3.31 -15.73
C PHE A 424 17.36 2.43 -16.98
N ASN A 425 17.65 2.98 -18.15
CA ASN A 425 17.53 2.28 -19.44
C ASN A 425 16.11 1.73 -19.67
N MET A 426 15.09 2.52 -19.28
CA MET A 426 13.67 2.15 -19.33
C MET A 426 12.89 3.04 -20.31
N ARG A 427 11.83 2.48 -20.89
CA ARG A 427 10.83 3.19 -21.70
C ARG A 427 9.46 3.04 -21.04
N LYS A 428 8.75 4.14 -20.84
CA LYS A 428 7.39 4.12 -20.32
C LYS A 428 6.39 3.83 -21.42
N LEU A 429 5.44 2.94 -21.14
CA LEU A 429 4.29 2.62 -22.00
C LEU A 429 3.02 3.31 -21.52
N ARG A 430 3.01 3.86 -20.31
CA ARG A 430 1.95 4.69 -19.73
C ARG A 430 2.57 5.94 -19.10
N SER A 431 1.94 7.11 -19.30
CA SER A 431 2.48 8.38 -18.78
C SER A 431 1.41 9.36 -18.28
N SER A 432 0.16 9.15 -18.66
CA SER A 432 -0.95 10.05 -18.31
C SER A 432 -2.01 9.35 -17.46
N PHE A 433 -2.82 10.13 -16.73
CA PHE A 433 -3.98 9.58 -16.01
C PHE A 433 -4.91 8.80 -16.96
N LYS A 434 -5.11 9.29 -18.19
CA LYS A 434 -5.94 8.61 -19.19
C LYS A 434 -5.38 7.21 -19.52
N ASP A 435 -4.05 7.09 -19.66
CA ASP A 435 -3.44 5.78 -19.94
C ASP A 435 -3.68 4.79 -18.81
N TYR A 436 -3.61 5.25 -17.56
CA TYR A 436 -3.92 4.41 -16.38
C TYR A 436 -5.41 4.11 -16.27
N TYR A 437 -6.28 5.05 -16.62
CA TYR A 437 -7.72 4.81 -16.65
C TYR A 437 -8.09 3.72 -17.67
N GLU A 438 -7.61 3.83 -18.91
CA GLU A 438 -7.87 2.81 -19.95
C GLU A 438 -7.25 1.45 -19.56
N TYR A 439 -6.04 1.46 -19.02
CA TYR A 439 -5.42 0.24 -18.51
C TYR A 439 -6.28 -0.46 -17.43
N CYS A 440 -6.78 0.26 -16.44
CA CYS A 440 -7.61 -0.31 -15.39
C CYS A 440 -8.95 -0.83 -15.95
N LYS A 441 -9.53 -0.11 -16.91
CA LYS A 441 -10.74 -0.54 -17.63
C LYS A 441 -10.51 -1.83 -18.41
N ASP A 442 -9.39 -1.93 -19.12
CA ASP A 442 -9.02 -3.12 -19.88
C ASP A 442 -8.67 -4.30 -18.95
N LEU A 443 -8.08 -4.02 -17.78
CA LEU A 443 -7.82 -5.02 -16.74
C LEU A 443 -9.12 -5.69 -16.28
N ILE A 444 -10.15 -4.90 -15.97
CA ILE A 444 -11.46 -5.40 -15.54
C ILE A 444 -12.16 -6.18 -16.68
N SER A 445 -11.98 -5.74 -17.92
CA SER A 445 -12.57 -6.41 -19.09
C SER A 445 -11.76 -7.62 -19.60
N GLY A 446 -10.61 -7.92 -18.99
CA GLY A 446 -9.71 -9.01 -19.38
C GLY A 446 -8.91 -8.74 -20.67
N LYS A 447 -8.84 -7.48 -21.09
CA LYS A 447 -8.03 -7.04 -22.25
C LYS A 447 -6.83 -6.24 -21.74
N ILE A 448 -5.67 -6.84 -21.69
CA ILE A 448 -4.44 -6.17 -21.24
C ILE A 448 -3.35 -6.38 -22.28
N GLU A 449 -2.94 -5.30 -22.97
CA GLU A 449 -1.83 -5.33 -23.92
C GLU A 449 -0.48 -5.13 -23.22
N HIS A 450 -0.40 -4.19 -22.25
CA HIS A 450 0.82 -3.82 -21.57
C HIS A 450 0.67 -3.83 -20.05
N PRO A 451 0.68 -5.01 -19.42
CA PRO A 451 0.38 -5.14 -17.98
C PRO A 451 1.39 -4.43 -17.07
N LEU A 452 2.68 -4.36 -17.45
CA LEU A 452 3.72 -3.75 -16.58
C LEU A 452 3.82 -2.23 -16.75
N GLY A 453 3.48 -1.70 -17.93
CA GLY A 453 3.50 -0.27 -18.26
C GLY A 453 4.87 0.32 -18.50
N LEU A 454 5.89 -0.52 -18.59
CA LEU A 454 7.27 -0.14 -18.90
C LEU A 454 8.00 -1.29 -19.59
N GLU A 455 9.06 -0.94 -20.31
CA GLU A 455 10.03 -1.88 -20.87
C GLU A 455 11.43 -1.38 -20.61
N ARG A 456 12.38 -2.31 -20.52
CA ARG A 456 13.81 -2.00 -20.69
C ARG A 456 14.15 -1.94 -22.17
N ASN A 457 15.15 -1.13 -22.53
CA ASN A 457 15.59 -1.07 -23.93
C ASN A 457 16.21 -2.39 -24.44
N ASP A 458 16.66 -3.24 -23.52
CA ASP A 458 17.31 -4.53 -23.76
C ASP A 458 16.49 -5.76 -23.30
N LEU A 459 15.31 -5.54 -22.71
CA LEU A 459 14.45 -6.62 -22.20
C LEU A 459 12.98 -6.20 -22.31
N SER A 460 12.24 -6.86 -23.18
CA SER A 460 10.82 -6.56 -23.41
C SER A 460 9.94 -6.93 -22.21
N GLU A 461 8.78 -6.30 -22.11
CA GLU A 461 7.76 -6.62 -21.13
C GLU A 461 7.39 -8.12 -21.15
N ALA A 462 7.24 -8.70 -22.32
CA ALA A 462 6.91 -10.12 -22.49
C ALA A 462 8.00 -11.04 -21.93
N GLU A 463 9.27 -10.66 -22.06
CA GLU A 463 10.39 -11.43 -21.50
C GLU A 463 10.43 -11.34 -19.98
N VAL A 464 10.15 -10.16 -19.39
CA VAL A 464 10.03 -10.00 -17.93
C VAL A 464 8.91 -10.89 -17.38
N ILE A 465 7.77 -10.92 -18.05
CA ILE A 465 6.65 -11.80 -17.67
C ILE A 465 7.06 -13.29 -17.77
N LYS A 466 7.72 -13.70 -18.85
CA LYS A 466 8.23 -15.06 -18.98
C LYS A 466 9.19 -15.45 -17.86
N ARG A 467 10.07 -14.55 -17.43
CA ARG A 467 10.95 -14.78 -16.28
C ARG A 467 10.18 -15.03 -15.00
N SER A 468 9.13 -14.24 -14.73
CA SER A 468 8.29 -14.43 -13.54
C SER A 468 7.55 -15.79 -13.58
N ILE A 469 7.02 -16.19 -14.72
CA ILE A 469 6.40 -17.53 -14.92
C ILE A 469 7.43 -18.64 -14.71
N HIS A 470 8.57 -18.55 -15.39
CA HIS A 470 9.66 -19.53 -15.28
C HIS A 470 10.16 -19.67 -13.83
N TYR A 471 10.26 -18.56 -13.09
CA TYR A 471 10.59 -18.60 -11.67
C TYR A 471 9.56 -19.41 -10.88
N LYS A 472 8.27 -19.13 -11.06
CA LYS A 472 7.19 -19.82 -10.34
C LYS A 472 7.18 -21.33 -10.64
N GLU A 473 7.33 -21.71 -11.88
CA GLU A 473 7.41 -23.13 -12.30
C GLU A 473 8.58 -23.85 -11.62
N ASN A 474 9.75 -23.21 -11.54
CA ASN A 474 10.91 -23.81 -10.87
C ASN A 474 10.73 -23.93 -9.36
N ILE A 475 10.07 -22.94 -8.72
CA ILE A 475 9.74 -23.03 -7.30
C ILE A 475 8.73 -24.16 -7.03
N LEU A 476 7.74 -24.35 -7.90
CA LEU A 476 6.79 -25.45 -7.76
C LEU A 476 7.46 -26.83 -7.86
N ASN A 477 8.43 -26.98 -8.76
CA ASN A 477 9.11 -28.25 -9.06
C ASN A 477 10.32 -28.55 -8.15
N ALA A 478 10.76 -27.60 -7.31
CA ALA A 478 11.90 -27.77 -6.40
C ALA A 478 11.48 -28.43 -5.09
#